data_b2c2d3fcc9866643801f5df7661e8806
#
_entry.id   b2c2d3fcc9866643801f5df7661e8806
#
_cell.length_a   1.000
_cell.length_b   1.000
_cell.length_c   1.000
_cell.angle_alpha   90.00
_cell.angle_beta   90.00
_cell.angle_gamma   90.00
#
_symmetry.space_group_name_H-M   'P 1'
#
loop_
_entity.id
_entity.type
_entity.pdbx_description
1 polymer ?
#
loop_
_entity_poly.entity_id
_entity_poly.type
_entity_poly.pdbx_seq_one_letter_code
_entity_poly.pdbx_strand_id
1 'polypeptide(L)'
;GIQVYRGNKTTLMKSIFQYSFVALLVVSAMLTGCEQDKCTRTEEFTAFEPVYKRIDEMRMPSTYVAAKNLTSPGKIFYYKGYLLINEMNQGIHVIDNSNPASPQNIGFIEIQGNLDMAVHDDILYADSYLDLVAIDITTPTAPVEVERVNDVFQNFYSFNEQLGYLVEYKEMDIKRTIDCSNANWGQRDFVDQGGIFMTADASFGGMNEFASS
;
A
#
# COMPACT_ATOMS: atom_id res chain seq x y z
N GLY A 1 -5.42 19.67 -102.88
CA GLY A 1 -6.10 20.18 -101.78
C GLY A 1 -5.58 19.55 -100.47
N ILE A 2 -4.94 20.39 -99.67
CA ILE A 2 -4.42 19.98 -98.34
C ILE A 2 -5.52 20.32 -97.30
N GLN A 3 -6.10 19.35 -96.66
CA GLN A 3 -6.98 19.53 -95.52
C GLN A 3 -6.14 19.65 -94.24
N VAL A 4 -6.18 20.84 -93.61
CA VAL A 4 -5.54 21.08 -92.35
C VAL A 4 -6.49 20.63 -91.24
N TYR A 5 -6.11 19.57 -90.53
CA TYR A 5 -6.82 19.07 -89.39
C TYR A 5 -6.58 20.01 -88.18
N ARG A 6 -7.57 20.83 -87.87
CA ARG A 6 -7.53 21.76 -86.72
C ARG A 6 -7.99 21.02 -85.46
N GLY A 7 -7.09 20.30 -84.85
CA GLY A 7 -7.36 19.60 -83.59
C GLY A 7 -7.76 20.60 -82.47
N ASN A 8 -8.84 20.29 -81.78
CA ASN A 8 -9.51 21.12 -80.78
C ASN A 8 -8.67 21.21 -79.49
N LYS A 9 -7.75 22.19 -79.39
CA LYS A 9 -6.85 22.44 -78.25
C LYS A 9 -7.58 22.70 -76.93
N THR A 10 -8.85 23.16 -77.00
CA THR A 10 -9.65 23.48 -75.82
C THR A 10 -10.19 22.24 -75.06
N THR A 11 -10.44 21.14 -75.77
CA THR A 11 -10.92 19.90 -75.14
C THR A 11 -9.79 19.19 -74.41
N LEU A 12 -8.58 19.21 -74.98
CA LEU A 12 -7.39 18.60 -74.37
C LEU A 12 -6.96 19.34 -73.06
N MET A 13 -7.04 20.65 -73.07
CA MET A 13 -6.72 21.46 -71.88
C MET A 13 -7.72 21.24 -70.72
N LYS A 14 -9.01 21.11 -71.02
CA LYS A 14 -10.03 20.80 -69.98
C LYS A 14 -9.81 19.44 -69.37
N SER A 15 -9.47 18.43 -70.16
CA SER A 15 -9.18 17.09 -69.70
C SER A 15 -7.96 17.04 -68.77
N ILE A 16 -6.86 17.71 -69.10
CA ILE A 16 -5.65 17.78 -68.28
C ILE A 16 -5.93 18.45 -66.95
N PHE A 17 -6.71 19.55 -66.95
CA PHE A 17 -7.07 20.25 -65.72
C PHE A 17 -7.95 19.41 -64.78
N GLN A 18 -8.85 18.60 -65.36
CA GLN A 18 -9.74 17.73 -64.63
C GLN A 18 -8.99 16.57 -63.98
N TYR A 19 -8.03 15.95 -64.68
CA TYR A 19 -7.16 14.91 -64.12
C TYR A 19 -6.20 15.41 -63.09
N SER A 20 -5.67 16.63 -63.26
CA SER A 20 -4.81 17.30 -62.26
C SER A 20 -5.56 17.59 -60.97
N PHE A 21 -6.85 18.00 -61.06
CA PHE A 21 -7.66 18.26 -59.88
C PHE A 21 -8.02 16.98 -59.11
N VAL A 22 -8.34 15.89 -59.84
CA VAL A 22 -8.58 14.56 -59.27
C VAL A 22 -7.31 14.01 -58.61
N ALA A 23 -6.15 14.14 -59.24
CA ALA A 23 -4.88 13.70 -58.68
C ALA A 23 -4.54 14.48 -57.38
N LEU A 24 -4.81 15.81 -57.34
CA LEU A 24 -4.61 16.62 -56.15
C LEU A 24 -5.53 16.21 -55.00
N LEU A 25 -6.79 15.86 -55.28
CA LEU A 25 -7.74 15.35 -54.29
C LEU A 25 -7.31 14.01 -53.71
N VAL A 26 -6.82 13.07 -54.57
CA VAL A 26 -6.30 11.79 -54.12
C VAL A 26 -5.07 11.94 -53.25
N VAL A 27 -4.15 12.82 -53.59
CA VAL A 27 -2.93 13.13 -52.79
C VAL A 27 -3.34 13.77 -51.46
N SER A 28 -4.30 14.68 -51.41
CA SER A 28 -4.79 15.27 -50.14
C SER A 28 -5.47 14.25 -49.25
N ALA A 29 -6.20 13.26 -49.78
CA ALA A 29 -6.83 12.20 -49.03
C ALA A 29 -5.81 11.19 -48.45
N MET A 30 -4.63 11.06 -49.04
CA MET A 30 -3.54 10.23 -48.49
C MET A 30 -2.74 10.93 -47.37
N LEU A 31 -2.91 12.23 -47.20
CA LEU A 31 -2.22 13.00 -46.14
C LEU A 31 -3.04 13.04 -44.81
N THR A 32 -4.26 12.56 -44.79
CA THR A 32 -5.11 12.50 -43.58
C THR A 32 -4.99 11.18 -42.83
N GLY A 33 -3.82 10.62 -42.72
CA GLY A 33 -3.66 9.33 -42.05
C GLY A 33 -2.52 9.35 -41.06
N CYS A 34 -2.80 9.74 -39.85
CA CYS A 34 -2.31 9.16 -38.60
C CYS A 34 -2.90 10.03 -37.48
N GLU A 35 -4.07 9.68 -37.05
CA GLU A 35 -4.48 10.04 -35.70
C GLU A 35 -3.50 9.33 -34.76
N GLN A 36 -2.70 10.10 -34.05
CA GLN A 36 -1.74 9.58 -33.08
C GLN A 36 -2.57 8.97 -31.97
N ASP A 37 -2.74 7.64 -31.99
CA ASP A 37 -3.34 6.92 -30.88
C ASP A 37 -2.59 7.29 -29.61
N LYS A 38 -3.28 7.94 -28.69
CA LYS A 38 -2.72 8.23 -27.38
C LYS A 38 -2.48 6.89 -26.69
N CYS A 39 -1.22 6.48 -26.68
CA CYS A 39 -0.83 5.28 -25.94
C CYS A 39 -1.03 5.55 -24.45
N THR A 40 -2.05 4.93 -23.86
CA THR A 40 -2.26 4.90 -22.43
C THR A 40 -2.14 3.49 -21.91
N ARG A 41 -1.33 3.28 -20.89
CA ARG A 41 -1.17 2.00 -20.20
C ARG A 41 -1.64 2.16 -18.75
N THR A 42 -2.49 1.25 -18.31
CA THR A 42 -2.86 1.16 -16.90
C THR A 42 -1.96 0.15 -16.21
N GLU A 43 -1.28 0.59 -15.16
CA GLU A 43 -0.48 -0.27 -14.28
C GLU A 43 -1.20 -0.40 -12.93
N GLU A 44 -1.26 -1.63 -12.43
CA GLU A 44 -1.76 -1.94 -11.08
C GLU A 44 -0.58 -2.52 -10.29
N PHE A 45 -0.34 -1.98 -9.12
CA PHE A 45 0.72 -2.47 -8.23
C PHE A 45 0.37 -2.20 -6.76
N THR A 46 0.86 -3.08 -5.89
CA THR A 46 0.75 -2.89 -4.45
C THR A 46 1.86 -1.95 -3.98
N ALA A 47 1.50 -0.91 -3.27
CA ALA A 47 2.40 0.04 -2.62
C ALA A 47 2.25 -0.05 -1.11
N PHE A 48 3.25 0.46 -0.38
CA PHE A 48 3.26 0.49 1.07
C PHE A 48 3.26 1.95 1.54
N GLU A 49 2.18 2.37 2.20
CA GLU A 49 2.05 3.69 2.79
C GLU A 49 2.58 3.67 4.22
N PRO A 50 3.56 4.53 4.57
CA PRO A 50 4.04 4.62 5.94
C PRO A 50 2.98 5.25 6.86
N VAL A 51 2.70 4.58 7.98
CA VAL A 51 1.77 5.06 9.00
C VAL A 51 2.56 5.60 10.17
N TYR A 52 2.36 6.87 10.48
CA TYR A 52 2.97 7.55 11.61
C TYR A 52 1.96 7.79 12.71
N LYS A 53 2.41 7.71 13.95
CA LYS A 53 1.62 8.06 15.14
C LYS A 53 2.39 8.99 16.05
N ARG A 54 1.65 9.87 16.70
CA ARG A 54 2.17 10.72 17.77
C ARG A 54 2.14 9.95 19.09
N ILE A 55 2.94 10.40 20.06
CA ILE A 55 3.08 9.70 21.34
C ILE A 55 1.78 9.58 22.13
N ASP A 56 0.92 10.60 22.03
CA ASP A 56 -0.40 10.63 22.67
C ASP A 56 -1.38 9.62 22.03
N GLU A 57 -1.24 9.30 20.75
CA GLU A 57 -2.01 8.27 20.05
C GLU A 57 -1.51 6.85 20.36
N MET A 58 -0.25 6.71 20.75
CA MET A 58 0.38 5.42 21.04
C MET A 58 0.16 4.97 22.49
N ARG A 59 0.07 5.92 23.45
CA ARG A 59 -0.04 5.67 24.90
C ARG A 59 -1.47 5.57 25.38
N MET A 60 -2.31 4.84 24.62
CA MET A 60 -3.66 4.54 25.07
C MET A 60 -3.63 3.42 26.12
N PRO A 61 -4.46 3.51 27.19
CA PRO A 61 -4.57 2.45 28.18
C PRO A 61 -5.05 1.13 27.57
N SER A 62 -4.55 0.02 28.09
CA SER A 62 -5.06 -1.28 27.71
C SER A 62 -6.51 -1.46 28.19
N THR A 63 -7.39 -2.02 27.36
CA THR A 63 -8.80 -2.19 27.68
C THR A 63 -9.28 -3.60 27.34
N TYR A 64 -10.20 -4.14 28.18
CA TYR A 64 -10.85 -5.42 27.89
C TYR A 64 -12.17 -5.20 27.15
N VAL A 65 -12.33 -5.87 26.02
CA VAL A 65 -13.49 -5.73 25.13
C VAL A 65 -14.06 -7.10 24.76
N ALA A 66 -15.20 -7.11 24.08
CA ALA A 66 -15.80 -8.33 23.54
C ALA A 66 -14.82 -9.08 22.63
N ALA A 67 -14.99 -10.40 22.52
CA ALA A 67 -14.19 -11.25 21.65
C ALA A 67 -14.19 -10.76 20.21
N LYS A 68 -13.02 -10.79 19.58
CA LYS A 68 -12.79 -10.47 18.17
C LYS A 68 -12.42 -11.74 17.39
N ASN A 69 -12.53 -11.69 16.07
CA ASN A 69 -12.02 -12.78 15.23
C ASN A 69 -10.48 -12.73 15.19
N LEU A 70 -9.84 -13.89 15.15
CA LEU A 70 -8.42 -13.99 14.89
C LEU A 70 -8.17 -13.68 13.39
N THR A 71 -7.25 -12.77 13.11
CA THR A 71 -6.90 -12.34 11.75
C THR A 71 -5.42 -12.48 11.47
N SER A 72 -4.57 -12.11 12.43
CA SER A 72 -3.12 -12.20 12.35
C SER A 72 -2.53 -12.71 13.67
N PRO A 73 -2.84 -13.98 14.06
CA PRO A 73 -2.40 -14.52 15.33
C PRO A 73 -0.88 -14.73 15.35
N GLY A 74 -0.28 -14.32 16.46
CA GLY A 74 1.13 -14.51 16.77
C GLY A 74 1.36 -15.57 17.83
N LYS A 75 2.05 -15.18 18.93
CA LYS A 75 2.40 -16.04 20.05
C LYS A 75 1.17 -16.56 20.82
N ILE A 76 1.25 -17.79 21.27
CA ILE A 76 0.23 -18.43 22.12
C ILE A 76 0.88 -18.75 23.47
N PHE A 77 0.17 -18.40 24.55
CA PHE A 77 0.57 -18.74 25.92
C PHE A 77 -0.60 -19.41 26.66
N TYR A 78 -0.31 -20.52 27.36
CA TYR A 78 -1.30 -21.17 28.22
C TYR A 78 -1.21 -20.64 29.65
N TYR A 79 -2.35 -20.16 30.17
CA TYR A 79 -2.43 -19.60 31.52
C TYR A 79 -3.70 -20.11 32.24
N LYS A 80 -3.56 -20.95 33.26
CA LYS A 80 -4.63 -21.39 34.20
C LYS A 80 -5.95 -21.80 33.52
N GLY A 81 -5.87 -22.57 32.44
CA GLY A 81 -7.06 -23.00 31.69
C GLY A 81 -7.49 -22.07 30.57
N TYR A 82 -6.78 -20.98 30.36
CA TYR A 82 -6.97 -20.05 29.24
C TYR A 82 -5.83 -20.16 28.24
N LEU A 83 -6.12 -19.86 26.96
CA LEU A 83 -5.12 -19.56 25.96
C LEU A 83 -5.14 -18.04 25.72
N LEU A 84 -3.99 -17.42 25.90
CA LEU A 84 -3.73 -16.05 25.51
C LEU A 84 -3.08 -16.08 24.14
N ILE A 85 -3.71 -15.49 23.13
CA ILE A 85 -3.22 -15.49 21.75
C ILE A 85 -2.97 -14.05 21.32
N ASN A 86 -1.72 -13.73 21.02
CA ASN A 86 -1.38 -12.42 20.47
C ASN A 86 -2.05 -12.22 19.10
N GLU A 87 -2.63 -11.06 18.89
CA GLU A 87 -3.10 -10.56 17.60
C GLU A 87 -2.20 -9.37 17.22
N MET A 88 -1.40 -9.54 16.17
CA MET A 88 -0.34 -8.61 15.79
C MET A 88 -0.85 -7.17 15.67
N ASN A 89 -0.16 -6.23 16.33
CA ASN A 89 -0.46 -4.81 16.42
C ASN A 89 -1.78 -4.43 17.14
N GLN A 90 -2.56 -5.39 17.64
CA GLN A 90 -3.89 -5.14 18.18
C GLN A 90 -4.06 -5.49 19.64
N GLY A 91 -3.40 -6.57 20.12
CA GLY A 91 -3.54 -7.03 21.51
C GLY A 91 -3.62 -8.54 21.65
N ILE A 92 -4.45 -9.04 22.60
CA ILE A 92 -4.39 -10.42 23.03
C ILE A 92 -5.81 -10.99 23.18
N HIS A 93 -6.11 -12.07 22.46
CA HIS A 93 -7.32 -12.85 22.65
C HIS A 93 -7.27 -13.64 23.95
N VAL A 94 -8.38 -13.68 24.64
CA VAL A 94 -8.59 -14.52 25.84
C VAL A 94 -9.54 -15.64 25.46
N ILE A 95 -8.99 -16.85 25.41
CA ILE A 95 -9.74 -18.06 25.02
C ILE A 95 -9.92 -18.92 26.26
N ASP A 96 -11.14 -19.21 26.64
CA ASP A 96 -11.43 -20.23 27.64
C ASP A 96 -11.16 -21.63 27.04
N ASN A 97 -10.17 -22.31 27.60
CA ASN A 97 -9.73 -23.64 27.20
C ASN A 97 -9.97 -24.67 28.29
N SER A 98 -10.93 -24.43 29.20
CA SER A 98 -11.33 -25.38 30.22
C SER A 98 -11.83 -26.70 29.63
N ASN A 99 -12.40 -26.65 28.43
CA ASN A 99 -12.67 -27.80 27.58
C ASN A 99 -11.83 -27.71 26.29
N PRO A 100 -10.68 -28.39 26.24
CA PRO A 100 -9.80 -28.35 25.06
C PRO A 100 -10.40 -28.88 23.76
N ALA A 101 -11.48 -29.66 23.82
CA ALA A 101 -12.20 -30.12 22.63
C ALA A 101 -13.11 -29.04 22.03
N SER A 102 -13.40 -27.97 22.77
CA SER A 102 -14.26 -26.86 22.34
C SER A 102 -13.83 -25.55 23.01
N PRO A 103 -12.68 -24.99 22.68
CA PRO A 103 -12.24 -23.73 23.26
C PRO A 103 -13.16 -22.58 22.82
N GLN A 104 -13.37 -21.61 23.72
CA GLN A 104 -14.27 -20.48 23.48
C GLN A 104 -13.52 -19.15 23.52
N ASN A 105 -13.59 -18.37 22.46
CA ASN A 105 -13.08 -17.02 22.48
C ASN A 105 -14.02 -16.13 23.28
N ILE A 106 -13.59 -15.68 24.47
CA ILE A 106 -14.45 -14.99 25.44
C ILE A 106 -14.16 -13.51 25.57
N GLY A 107 -13.04 -13.01 25.05
CA GLY A 107 -12.71 -11.60 25.14
C GLY A 107 -11.41 -11.24 24.47
N PHE A 108 -11.11 -9.95 24.47
CA PHE A 108 -9.91 -9.40 23.86
C PHE A 108 -9.35 -8.27 24.73
N ILE A 109 -8.05 -8.32 25.01
CA ILE A 109 -7.30 -7.24 25.66
C ILE A 109 -6.72 -6.38 24.56
N GLU A 110 -7.25 -5.17 24.35
CA GLU A 110 -6.71 -4.22 23.38
C GLU A 110 -5.42 -3.63 23.89
N ILE A 111 -4.33 -3.83 23.15
CA ILE A 111 -3.00 -3.27 23.40
C ILE A 111 -2.46 -2.83 22.05
N GLN A 112 -2.55 -1.54 21.75
CA GLN A 112 -2.12 -1.02 20.46
C GLN A 112 -0.62 -1.24 20.25
N GLY A 113 -0.25 -1.71 19.06
CA GLY A 113 1.14 -1.97 18.67
C GLY A 113 1.76 -3.18 19.34
N ASN A 114 0.94 -4.08 19.92
CA ASN A 114 1.44 -5.30 20.56
C ASN A 114 1.96 -6.30 19.54
N LEU A 115 3.19 -6.73 19.70
CA LEU A 115 3.86 -7.74 18.86
C LEU A 115 4.22 -9.00 19.62
N ASP A 116 4.53 -8.88 20.92
CA ASP A 116 4.92 -10.01 21.76
C ASP A 116 4.34 -9.91 23.18
N MET A 117 4.33 -11.01 23.88
CA MET A 117 3.87 -11.10 25.26
C MET A 117 4.65 -12.14 26.06
N ALA A 118 4.70 -11.94 27.37
CA ALA A 118 5.18 -12.90 28.33
C ALA A 118 4.30 -12.87 29.59
N VAL A 119 4.16 -14.02 30.26
CA VAL A 119 3.44 -14.08 31.53
C VAL A 119 4.38 -14.58 32.62
N HIS A 120 4.44 -13.87 33.72
CA HIS A 120 5.14 -14.29 34.93
C HIS A 120 4.21 -14.10 36.12
N ASP A 121 4.00 -15.18 36.88
CA ASP A 121 2.97 -15.29 37.89
C ASP A 121 1.59 -14.92 37.33
N ASP A 122 0.95 -13.89 37.82
CA ASP A 122 -0.36 -13.44 37.37
C ASP A 122 -0.30 -12.11 36.60
N ILE A 123 0.91 -11.74 36.14
CA ILE A 123 1.15 -10.53 35.36
C ILE A 123 1.49 -10.88 33.92
N LEU A 124 0.73 -10.31 33.01
CA LEU A 124 0.98 -10.31 31.58
C LEU A 124 1.81 -9.08 31.22
N TYR A 125 3.00 -9.30 30.70
CA TYR A 125 3.88 -8.27 30.14
C TYR A 125 3.72 -8.27 28.63
N ALA A 126 3.47 -7.10 28.06
CA ALA A 126 3.28 -6.94 26.63
C ALA A 126 3.93 -5.63 26.16
N ASP A 127 4.46 -5.63 24.96
CA ASP A 127 4.85 -4.38 24.31
C ASP A 127 3.62 -3.59 23.86
N SER A 128 3.73 -2.26 23.87
CA SER A 128 2.72 -1.34 23.35
C SER A 128 3.46 -0.22 22.63
N TYR A 129 3.80 -0.45 21.35
CA TYR A 129 4.73 0.39 20.58
C TYR A 129 6.07 0.57 21.30
N LEU A 130 6.32 1.78 21.86
CA LEU A 130 7.56 2.12 22.54
C LEU A 130 7.63 1.60 23.97
N ASP A 131 6.48 1.29 24.58
CA ASP A 131 6.32 1.06 26.00
C ASP A 131 6.18 -0.44 26.32
N LEU A 132 6.52 -0.82 27.55
CA LEU A 132 6.19 -2.10 28.12
C LEU A 132 5.03 -1.92 29.10
N VAL A 133 3.94 -2.67 28.91
CA VAL A 133 2.80 -2.68 29.82
C VAL A 133 2.79 -3.95 30.67
N ALA A 134 2.41 -3.82 31.93
CA ALA A 134 2.16 -4.91 32.87
C ALA A 134 0.67 -4.91 33.20
N ILE A 135 0.02 -6.06 32.98
CA ILE A 135 -1.42 -6.23 33.11
C ILE A 135 -1.66 -7.37 34.11
N ASP A 136 -2.37 -7.08 35.19
CA ASP A 136 -2.85 -8.11 36.11
C ASP A 136 -3.94 -8.95 35.41
N ILE A 137 -3.67 -10.24 35.28
CA ILE A 137 -4.56 -11.24 34.68
C ILE A 137 -5.00 -12.30 35.69
N THR A 138 -4.91 -12.00 37.00
CA THR A 138 -5.47 -12.87 38.04
C THR A 138 -6.90 -13.31 37.72
N THR A 139 -7.67 -12.38 37.15
CA THR A 139 -8.97 -12.64 36.53
C THR A 139 -8.92 -12.34 35.05
N PRO A 140 -8.70 -13.36 34.18
CA PRO A 140 -8.48 -13.13 32.74
C PRO A 140 -9.65 -12.45 31.98
N THR A 141 -10.85 -12.49 32.57
CA THR A 141 -12.03 -11.79 32.03
C THR A 141 -12.20 -10.36 32.54
N ALA A 142 -11.30 -9.90 33.42
CA ALA A 142 -11.28 -8.55 33.94
C ALA A 142 -9.81 -8.08 34.18
N PRO A 143 -8.97 -8.10 33.14
CA PRO A 143 -7.58 -7.70 33.25
C PRO A 143 -7.46 -6.20 33.54
N VAL A 144 -6.41 -5.81 34.25
CA VAL A 144 -6.15 -4.42 34.64
C VAL A 144 -4.71 -4.06 34.35
N GLU A 145 -4.46 -3.00 33.56
CA GLU A 145 -3.12 -2.44 33.39
C GLU A 145 -2.67 -1.84 34.72
N VAL A 146 -1.63 -2.41 35.33
CA VAL A 146 -1.11 -2.02 36.66
C VAL A 146 0.14 -1.17 36.59
N GLU A 147 0.89 -1.27 35.49
CA GLU A 147 2.13 -0.51 35.27
C GLU A 147 2.38 -0.31 33.78
N ARG A 148 3.00 0.82 33.44
CA ARG A 148 3.52 1.12 32.10
C ARG A 148 4.90 1.73 32.22
N VAL A 149 5.88 1.06 31.64
CA VAL A 149 7.25 1.56 31.54
C VAL A 149 7.44 2.18 30.17
N ASN A 150 7.64 3.50 30.13
CA ASN A 150 7.75 4.24 28.87
C ASN A 150 9.11 4.05 28.21
N ASP A 151 9.12 4.13 26.87
CA ASP A 151 10.31 4.23 26.01
C ASP A 151 11.29 3.03 26.12
N VAL A 152 10.80 1.85 26.50
CA VAL A 152 11.60 0.60 26.58
C VAL A 152 12.05 0.18 25.19
N PHE A 153 11.21 0.35 24.17
CA PHE A 153 11.41 -0.13 22.81
C PHE A 153 11.63 0.98 21.78
N GLN A 154 11.97 2.19 22.21
CA GLN A 154 12.11 3.36 21.34
C GLN A 154 13.07 3.16 20.15
N ASN A 155 14.11 2.33 20.31
CA ASN A 155 15.12 2.08 19.27
C ASN A 155 14.60 1.22 18.10
N PHE A 156 13.42 0.64 18.21
CA PHE A 156 12.80 -0.15 17.14
C PHE A 156 11.95 0.69 16.18
N TYR A 157 11.73 2.00 16.50
CA TYR A 157 10.87 2.87 15.73
C TYR A 157 11.63 4.08 15.21
N SER A 158 11.46 4.40 13.93
CA SER A 158 12.00 5.63 13.35
C SER A 158 11.14 6.83 13.72
N PHE A 159 11.78 7.92 14.13
CA PHE A 159 11.10 9.15 14.53
C PHE A 159 11.27 10.25 13.48
N ASN A 160 10.17 10.94 13.16
CA ASN A 160 10.13 12.12 12.32
C ASN A 160 9.53 13.28 13.11
N GLU A 161 10.19 14.44 13.12
CA GLU A 161 9.76 15.61 13.93
C GLU A 161 8.37 16.13 13.58
N GLN A 162 7.94 16.03 12.31
CA GLN A 162 6.65 16.52 11.85
C GLN A 162 5.55 15.46 11.94
N LEU A 163 5.87 14.19 11.70
CA LEU A 163 4.89 13.12 11.55
C LEU A 163 4.76 12.24 12.80
N GLY A 164 5.82 12.14 13.63
CA GLY A 164 5.87 11.25 14.79
C GLY A 164 6.66 9.96 14.51
N TYR A 165 6.27 8.87 15.14
CA TYR A 165 6.91 7.56 15.00
C TYR A 165 6.31 6.76 13.85
N LEU A 166 7.17 6.20 13.00
CA LEU A 166 6.75 5.24 11.98
C LEU A 166 6.40 3.92 12.67
N VAL A 167 5.12 3.53 12.65
CA VAL A 167 4.62 2.36 13.38
C VAL A 167 4.34 1.16 12.49
N GLU A 168 3.97 1.38 11.23
CA GLU A 168 3.72 0.30 10.28
C GLU A 168 3.77 0.81 8.83
N TYR A 169 3.77 -0.12 7.89
CA TYR A 169 3.51 0.13 6.48
C TYR A 169 2.20 -0.54 6.09
N LYS A 170 1.23 0.24 5.63
CA LYS A 170 -0.06 -0.27 5.18
C LYS A 170 -0.02 -0.55 3.69
N GLU A 171 -0.40 -1.76 3.31
CA GLU A 171 -0.56 -2.12 1.90
C GLU A 171 -1.74 -1.37 1.27
N MET A 172 -1.52 -0.88 0.05
CA MET A 172 -2.56 -0.26 -0.76
C MET A 172 -2.37 -0.60 -2.24
N ASP A 173 -3.46 -0.94 -2.91
CA ASP A 173 -3.44 -1.17 -4.35
C ASP A 173 -3.56 0.16 -5.09
N ILE A 174 -2.56 0.47 -5.88
CA ILE A 174 -2.52 1.67 -6.72
C ILE A 174 -2.79 1.28 -8.16
N LYS A 175 -3.74 1.99 -8.75
CA LYS A 175 -4.04 1.92 -10.18
C LYS A 175 -3.69 3.24 -10.83
N ARG A 176 -2.69 3.24 -11.70
CA ARG A 176 -2.18 4.44 -12.37
C ARG A 176 -2.27 4.28 -13.89
N THR A 177 -2.81 5.29 -14.56
CA THR A 177 -2.77 5.37 -16.03
C THR A 177 -1.59 6.23 -16.45
N ILE A 178 -0.70 5.67 -17.23
CA ILE A 178 0.51 6.31 -17.74
C ILE A 178 0.32 6.62 -19.22
N ASP A 179 0.73 7.81 -19.64
CA ASP A 179 0.84 8.17 -21.04
C ASP A 179 2.19 7.63 -21.58
N CYS A 180 2.12 6.64 -22.46
CA CYS A 180 3.32 6.01 -23.04
C CYS A 180 4.06 6.93 -24.04
N SER A 181 3.49 8.07 -24.43
CA SER A 181 4.14 9.01 -25.36
C SER A 181 5.29 9.77 -24.69
N ASN A 182 5.30 9.85 -23.35
CA ASN A 182 6.39 10.41 -22.56
C ASN A 182 7.34 9.30 -22.08
N ALA A 183 8.01 8.65 -23.04
CA ALA A 183 8.87 7.49 -22.78
C ALA A 183 10.19 7.86 -22.09
N ASN A 184 10.14 8.20 -20.83
CA ASN A 184 11.22 7.93 -19.87
C ASN A 184 11.04 6.51 -19.33
N TRP A 185 11.28 5.53 -20.19
CA TRP A 185 11.30 4.12 -19.85
C TRP A 185 12.41 3.87 -18.82
N GLY A 186 12.06 3.76 -17.55
CA GLY A 186 12.99 3.41 -16.48
C GLY A 186 13.11 4.41 -15.33
N GLN A 187 12.62 5.62 -15.45
CA GLN A 187 12.55 6.53 -14.32
C GLN A 187 11.19 6.36 -13.63
N ARG A 188 11.18 5.51 -12.61
CA ARG A 188 10.04 5.39 -11.70
C ARG A 188 10.11 6.59 -10.76
N ASP A 189 9.36 7.64 -11.07
CA ASP A 189 9.20 8.78 -10.15
C ASP A 189 8.35 8.30 -8.95
N PHE A 190 9.04 7.81 -7.92
CA PHE A 190 8.45 7.33 -6.66
C PHE A 190 8.28 8.43 -5.61
N VAL A 191 8.41 9.68 -6.00
CA VAL A 191 8.29 10.80 -5.07
C VAL A 191 7.05 11.59 -5.39
N ASP A 192 5.92 11.21 -4.83
CA ASP A 192 4.85 12.16 -4.58
C ASP A 192 4.86 12.56 -3.10
N GLN A 193 4.57 13.82 -2.85
CA GLN A 193 4.75 14.59 -1.64
C GLN A 193 4.44 13.79 -0.35
N GLY A 194 5.48 13.24 0.31
CA GLY A 194 5.43 12.80 1.70
C GLY A 194 5.40 11.30 1.97
N GLY A 195 5.38 10.42 0.97
CA GLY A 195 5.40 8.98 1.18
C GLY A 195 6.51 8.29 0.37
N ILE A 196 7.29 7.42 1.01
CA ILE A 196 8.18 6.48 0.32
C ILE A 196 7.32 5.26 -0.02
N PHE A 197 6.98 5.09 -1.30
CA PHE A 197 6.31 3.89 -1.77
C PHE A 197 7.34 2.87 -2.21
N MET A 198 7.39 1.70 -1.57
CA MET A 198 8.12 0.54 -2.07
C MET A 198 7.15 -0.38 -2.79
N THR A 199 7.49 -0.82 -3.99
CA THR A 199 6.72 -1.84 -4.70
C THR A 199 7.31 -3.21 -4.42
N ALA A 200 6.47 -4.22 -4.26
CA ALA A 200 6.89 -5.61 -4.03
C ALA A 200 7.75 -6.19 -5.18
N ASP A 201 7.68 -5.62 -6.37
CA ASP A 201 8.44 -6.03 -7.56
C ASP A 201 9.80 -5.32 -7.74
N ALA A 202 10.21 -4.47 -6.81
CA ALA A 202 11.55 -3.91 -6.82
C ALA A 202 12.53 -5.04 -6.47
N SER A 203 13.07 -5.73 -7.49
CA SER A 203 14.23 -6.59 -7.33
C SER A 203 15.28 -5.83 -6.53
N PHE A 204 15.73 -6.41 -5.43
CA PHE A 204 16.59 -5.86 -4.37
C PHE A 204 18.01 -5.47 -4.84
N GLY A 205 18.15 -4.76 -5.94
CA GLY A 205 19.44 -4.35 -6.52
C GLY A 205 19.95 -2.98 -6.13
N GLY A 206 19.27 -2.22 -5.25
CA GLY A 206 19.59 -0.82 -4.97
C GLY A 206 19.60 -0.38 -3.51
N MET A 207 19.55 -1.28 -2.54
CA MET A 207 19.46 -0.88 -1.11
C MET A 207 20.77 -0.46 -0.45
N ASN A 208 21.89 -0.38 -1.19
CA ASN A 208 23.18 -0.03 -0.58
C ASN A 208 23.50 1.48 -0.55
N GLU A 209 22.62 2.37 -0.99
CA GLU A 209 22.92 3.81 -1.03
C GLU A 209 22.24 4.68 0.04
N PHE A 210 21.36 4.13 0.88
CA PHE A 210 20.69 4.92 1.94
C PHE A 210 21.27 4.74 3.35
N ALA A 211 22.43 4.06 3.49
CA ALA A 211 23.08 3.85 4.78
C ALA A 211 24.23 4.80 5.08
N SER A 212 24.40 5.90 4.33
CA SER A 212 25.47 6.87 4.56
C SER A 212 25.07 8.29 4.21
N SER A 213 24.32 8.93 5.09
CA SER A 213 24.36 10.38 5.25
C SER A 213 23.85 10.77 6.64
#